data_9d19cf1ec86f7dff3e8507a8098dd1c2
#
_entry.id   9d19cf1ec86f7dff3e8507a8098dd1c2
#
_cell.length_a   1.000
_cell.length_b   1.000
_cell.length_c   1.000
_cell.angle_alpha   90.00
_cell.angle_beta   90.00
_cell.angle_gamma   90.00
#
_symmetry.space_group_name_H-M   'P 1'
#
loop_
_entity.id
_entity.type
_entity.pdbx_description
1 polymer ?
#
loop_
_entity_poly.entity_id
_entity_poly.type
_entity_poly.pdbx_seq_one_letter_code
_entity_poly.pdbx_strand_id
1 'polypeptide(L)'
;MKKNIKKIAILVFLSISINAYALSLADDAIERGVNETCSSYLSQIEKSYNLNGLNITFAHPKNPSSLPSLHLSSQKYNNGSSTFSATLIPEGEYCYLSTVLVTSVNNQTCVEITQLKSEVNPELQVSSYAEGDFTIIIPKDNSYQITLTTQGETGCTMSETRMLWPGK
;
A
#
# COMPACT_ATOMS: atom_id res chain seq x y z
N MET A 1 -13.18 26.89 -66.66
CA MET A 1 -13.42 25.90 -65.66
C MET A 1 -12.17 25.86 -64.72
N LYS A 2 -12.24 26.46 -63.49
CA LYS A 2 -11.13 26.48 -62.51
C LYS A 2 -11.40 25.35 -61.53
N LYS A 3 -10.50 24.32 -61.48
CA LYS A 3 -10.52 23.24 -60.49
C LYS A 3 -9.91 23.72 -59.19
N ASN A 4 -10.73 23.85 -58.14
CA ASN A 4 -10.28 24.10 -56.78
C ASN A 4 -9.78 22.78 -56.17
N ILE A 5 -8.49 22.64 -55.98
CA ILE A 5 -7.86 21.54 -55.22
C ILE A 5 -7.88 21.93 -53.72
N LYS A 6 -8.79 21.35 -52.96
CA LYS A 6 -8.80 21.46 -51.47
C LYS A 6 -7.62 20.65 -50.93
N LYS A 7 -6.64 21.35 -50.34
CA LYS A 7 -5.57 20.71 -49.59
C LYS A 7 -6.14 20.22 -48.25
N ILE A 8 -6.30 18.91 -48.13
CA ILE A 8 -6.63 18.25 -46.86
C ILE A 8 -5.32 18.15 -46.07
N ALA A 9 -5.16 18.96 -45.00
CA ALA A 9 -4.08 18.81 -44.03
C ALA A 9 -4.42 17.63 -43.13
N ILE A 10 -3.71 16.52 -43.29
CA ILE A 10 -3.78 15.36 -42.39
C ILE A 10 -2.95 15.73 -41.17
N LEU A 11 -3.60 16.06 -40.03
CA LEU A 11 -2.97 16.19 -38.74
C LEU A 11 -2.66 14.77 -38.24
N VAL A 12 -1.43 14.36 -38.37
CA VAL A 12 -0.93 13.13 -37.73
C VAL A 12 -0.72 13.44 -36.22
N PHE A 13 -1.69 13.03 -35.41
CA PHE A 13 -1.50 12.98 -33.97
C PHE A 13 -0.49 11.85 -33.66
N LEU A 14 0.78 12.20 -33.43
CA LEU A 14 1.72 11.31 -32.76
C LEU A 14 1.21 11.14 -31.32
N SER A 15 0.54 10.03 -31.05
CA SER A 15 0.29 9.56 -29.69
C SER A 15 1.63 9.12 -29.09
N ILE A 16 2.31 10.05 -28.43
CA ILE A 16 3.44 9.71 -27.57
C ILE A 16 2.83 8.97 -26.38
N SER A 17 2.92 7.65 -26.39
CA SER A 17 2.63 6.83 -25.23
C SER A 17 3.74 7.13 -24.20
N ILE A 18 3.47 8.10 -23.33
CA ILE A 18 4.28 8.30 -22.13
C ILE A 18 4.01 7.08 -21.25
N ASN A 19 4.91 6.11 -21.29
CA ASN A 19 4.97 5.10 -20.24
C ASN A 19 5.37 5.85 -18.95
N ALA A 20 4.38 6.37 -18.24
CA ALA A 20 4.57 6.86 -16.89
C ALA A 20 4.88 5.63 -16.04
N TYR A 21 6.16 5.32 -15.87
CA TYR A 21 6.58 4.43 -14.80
C TYR A 21 6.15 5.11 -13.51
N ALA A 22 5.26 4.47 -12.76
CA ALA A 22 4.93 4.96 -11.42
C ALA A 22 6.24 4.99 -10.63
N LEU A 23 6.56 6.15 -10.04
CA LEU A 23 7.69 6.28 -9.12
C LEU A 23 7.52 5.27 -7.98
N SER A 24 8.62 4.78 -7.44
CA SER A 24 8.58 4.05 -6.19
C SER A 24 7.97 4.94 -5.09
N LEU A 25 7.43 4.35 -4.04
CA LEU A 25 6.86 5.11 -2.94
C LEU A 25 7.91 5.99 -2.25
N ALA A 26 9.14 5.47 -2.15
CA ALA A 26 10.29 6.19 -1.61
C ALA A 26 10.73 7.35 -2.52
N ASP A 27 10.77 7.15 -3.84
CA ASP A 27 11.15 8.19 -4.78
C ASP A 27 10.12 9.32 -4.83
N ASP A 28 8.81 9.00 -4.83
CA ASP A 28 7.74 10.00 -4.76
C ASP A 28 7.81 10.80 -3.44
N ALA A 29 8.19 10.16 -2.33
CA ALA A 29 8.41 10.84 -1.05
C ALA A 29 9.59 11.81 -1.11
N ILE A 30 10.71 11.41 -1.69
CA ILE A 30 11.90 12.26 -1.88
C ILE A 30 11.58 13.45 -2.77
N GLU A 31 10.91 13.23 -3.90
CA GLU A 31 10.50 14.31 -4.82
C GLU A 31 9.61 15.36 -4.14
N ARG A 32 8.79 14.93 -3.17
CA ARG A 32 7.93 15.83 -2.37
C ARG A 32 8.63 16.44 -1.16
N GLY A 33 9.92 16.20 -0.99
CA GLY A 33 10.76 16.79 0.06
C GLY A 33 10.57 16.16 1.45
N VAL A 34 10.04 14.94 1.53
CA VAL A 34 9.98 14.18 2.78
C VAL A 34 11.40 13.90 3.28
N ASN A 35 11.59 13.88 4.60
CA ASN A 35 12.86 13.61 5.26
C ASN A 35 13.53 12.34 4.71
N GLU A 36 14.85 12.37 4.45
CA GLU A 36 15.60 11.26 3.87
C GLU A 36 15.60 10.00 4.74
N THR A 37 15.69 10.16 6.06
CA THR A 37 15.58 9.01 6.99
C THR A 37 14.23 8.33 6.86
N CYS A 38 13.14 9.09 6.83
CA CYS A 38 11.79 8.58 6.64
C CYS A 38 11.64 7.90 5.27
N SER A 39 12.14 8.51 4.20
CA SER A 39 12.09 7.94 2.85
C SER A 39 12.89 6.63 2.73
N SER A 40 13.99 6.49 3.47
CA SER A 40 14.77 5.25 3.50
C SER A 40 13.99 4.07 4.11
N TYR A 41 13.15 4.32 5.11
CA TYR A 41 12.25 3.31 5.66
C TYR A 41 11.17 2.88 4.67
N LEU A 42 10.62 3.82 3.88
CA LEU A 42 9.69 3.47 2.80
C LEU A 42 10.32 2.52 1.78
N SER A 43 11.58 2.75 1.39
CA SER A 43 12.30 1.86 0.46
C SER A 43 12.42 0.43 1.00
N GLN A 44 12.64 0.27 2.31
CA GLN A 44 12.68 -1.06 2.94
C GLN A 44 11.31 -1.72 2.95
N ILE A 45 10.27 -0.95 3.23
CA ILE A 45 8.88 -1.39 3.28
C ILE A 45 8.40 -1.81 1.89
N GLU A 46 8.66 -1.02 0.85
CA GLU A 46 8.32 -1.36 -0.53
C GLU A 46 8.86 -2.74 -0.92
N LYS A 47 10.12 -3.02 -0.58
CA LYS A 47 10.75 -4.31 -0.84
C LYS A 47 10.10 -5.43 -0.02
N SER A 48 9.81 -5.19 1.26
CA SER A 48 9.25 -6.20 2.17
C SER A 48 7.83 -6.60 1.78
N TYR A 49 7.00 -5.65 1.33
CA TYR A 49 5.62 -5.88 0.93
C TYR A 49 5.45 -6.05 -0.59
N ASN A 50 6.55 -5.98 -1.37
CA ASN A 50 6.54 -6.02 -2.83
C ASN A 50 5.55 -5.01 -3.43
N LEU A 51 5.62 -3.75 -2.96
CA LEU A 51 4.74 -2.67 -3.39
C LEU A 51 5.20 -2.18 -4.78
N ASN A 52 4.43 -2.49 -5.81
CA ASN A 52 4.72 -2.16 -7.21
C ASN A 52 3.50 -1.55 -7.94
N GLY A 53 2.55 -1.05 -7.17
CA GLY A 53 1.31 -0.48 -7.66
C GLY A 53 1.37 1.03 -7.92
N LEU A 54 0.20 1.66 -7.91
CA LEU A 54 0.07 3.11 -7.98
C LEU A 54 0.43 3.72 -6.63
N ASN A 55 1.44 4.59 -6.61
CA ASN A 55 1.97 5.24 -5.42
C ASN A 55 1.56 6.71 -5.35
N ILE A 56 1.22 7.19 -4.16
CA ILE A 56 0.86 8.59 -3.89
C ILE A 56 1.39 8.99 -2.53
N THR A 57 2.07 10.14 -2.46
CA THR A 57 2.54 10.76 -1.21
C THR A 57 1.79 12.06 -0.94
N PHE A 58 1.33 12.23 0.29
CA PHE A 58 0.80 13.47 0.84
C PHE A 58 1.82 14.03 1.84
N ALA A 59 2.48 15.12 1.48
CA ALA A 59 3.42 15.83 2.34
C ALA A 59 2.97 17.28 2.54
N HIS A 60 3.40 17.88 3.65
CA HIS A 60 3.03 19.28 3.95
C HIS A 60 3.68 20.24 2.93
N PRO A 61 2.93 21.15 2.29
CA PRO A 61 3.42 21.92 1.14
C PRO A 61 4.56 22.93 1.46
N LYS A 62 4.72 23.30 2.74
CA LYS A 62 5.77 24.25 3.16
C LYS A 62 6.88 23.59 3.98
N ASN A 63 6.57 22.53 4.73
CA ASN A 63 7.50 21.91 5.65
C ASN A 63 7.44 20.36 5.52
N PRO A 64 7.69 19.79 4.32
CA PRO A 64 7.53 18.36 4.08
C PRO A 64 8.53 17.50 4.84
N SER A 65 9.73 18.03 5.14
CA SER A 65 10.79 17.29 5.82
C SER A 65 10.65 17.21 7.34
N SER A 66 9.82 18.07 7.95
CA SER A 66 9.70 18.18 9.40
C SER A 66 8.31 17.86 9.95
N LEU A 67 7.31 17.69 9.08
CA LEU A 67 5.94 17.37 9.46
C LEU A 67 5.53 15.98 8.99
N PRO A 68 4.49 15.38 9.61
CA PRO A 68 4.01 14.07 9.22
C PRO A 68 3.62 14.01 7.73
N SER A 69 3.88 12.86 7.12
CA SER A 69 3.49 12.55 5.75
C SER A 69 2.71 11.23 5.68
N LEU A 70 1.81 11.11 4.69
CA LEU A 70 1.04 9.92 4.40
C LEU A 70 1.41 9.39 3.02
N HIS A 71 1.65 8.09 2.95
CA HIS A 71 2.06 7.38 1.75
C HIS A 71 1.09 6.26 1.46
N LEU A 72 0.63 6.16 0.23
CA LEU A 72 -0.33 5.16 -0.23
C LEU A 72 0.25 4.39 -1.41
N SER A 73 0.00 3.07 -1.43
CA SER A 73 0.27 2.22 -2.59
C SER A 73 -0.92 1.31 -2.82
N SER A 74 -1.43 1.23 -4.05
CA SER A 74 -2.56 0.39 -4.40
C SER A 74 -2.20 -0.52 -5.57
N GLN A 75 -2.49 -1.81 -5.44
CA GLN A 75 -2.21 -2.81 -6.47
C GLN A 75 -3.38 -3.76 -6.64
N LYS A 76 -3.51 -4.28 -7.86
CA LYS A 76 -4.55 -5.23 -8.26
C LYS A 76 -3.91 -6.56 -8.63
N TYR A 77 -4.53 -7.65 -8.20
CA TYR A 77 -4.18 -9.02 -8.54
C TYR A 77 -5.31 -9.70 -9.31
N ASN A 78 -5.07 -10.87 -9.83
CA ASN A 78 -6.11 -11.64 -10.53
C ASN A 78 -7.29 -12.02 -9.63
N ASN A 79 -7.05 -12.26 -8.35
CA ASN A 79 -8.03 -12.71 -7.35
C ASN A 79 -8.31 -11.69 -6.25
N GLY A 80 -7.91 -10.42 -6.43
CA GLY A 80 -8.12 -9.41 -5.40
C GLY A 80 -7.36 -8.12 -5.61
N SER A 81 -7.19 -7.38 -4.52
CA SER A 81 -6.44 -6.12 -4.50
C SER A 81 -5.81 -5.89 -3.14
N SER A 82 -4.81 -5.02 -3.09
CA SER A 82 -4.31 -4.50 -1.82
C SER A 82 -4.15 -2.99 -1.86
N THR A 83 -4.31 -2.38 -0.69
CA THR A 83 -3.97 -0.98 -0.44
C THR A 83 -3.08 -0.92 0.79
N PHE A 84 -1.91 -0.39 0.59
CA PHE A 84 -0.96 -0.09 1.65
C PHE A 84 -1.03 1.38 2.01
N SER A 85 -0.93 1.70 3.30
CA SER A 85 -0.73 3.06 3.78
C SER A 85 0.35 3.10 4.85
N ALA A 86 1.16 4.15 4.83
CA ALA A 86 2.14 4.44 5.86
C ALA A 86 2.05 5.90 6.28
N THR A 87 2.02 6.15 7.59
CA THR A 87 2.20 7.49 8.16
C THR A 87 3.59 7.58 8.74
N LEU A 88 4.36 8.55 8.29
CA LEU A 88 5.72 8.84 8.74
C LEU A 88 5.73 10.12 9.55
N ILE A 89 6.41 10.10 10.69
CA ILE A 89 6.56 11.25 11.59
C ILE A 89 8.05 11.43 11.87
N PRO A 90 8.70 12.44 11.26
CA PRO A 90 10.10 12.75 11.53
C PRO A 90 10.28 13.25 12.96
N GLU A 91 11.31 12.75 13.65
CA GLU A 91 11.68 13.16 15.01
C GLU A 91 13.21 13.17 15.15
N GLY A 92 13.83 14.30 14.92
CA GLY A 92 15.28 14.43 14.91
C GLY A 92 15.94 13.55 13.84
N GLU A 93 16.78 12.61 14.26
CA GLU A 93 17.44 11.64 13.37
C GLU A 93 16.61 10.36 13.13
N TYR A 94 15.41 10.28 13.69
CA TYR A 94 14.55 9.12 13.63
C TYR A 94 13.27 9.41 12.82
N CYS A 95 12.56 8.35 12.47
CA CYS A 95 11.24 8.43 11.88
C CYS A 95 10.32 7.39 12.50
N TYR A 96 9.27 7.82 13.17
CA TYR A 96 8.21 6.93 13.63
C TYR A 96 7.31 6.57 12.45
N LEU A 97 6.81 5.35 12.46
CA LEU A 97 6.12 4.78 11.31
C LEU A 97 4.94 3.93 11.77
N SER A 98 3.77 4.25 11.25
CA SER A 98 2.58 3.39 11.33
C SER A 98 2.22 2.90 9.95
N THR A 99 1.94 1.60 9.81
CA THR A 99 1.52 1.01 8.53
C THR A 99 0.20 0.27 8.65
N VAL A 100 -0.58 0.31 7.58
CA VAL A 100 -1.76 -0.53 7.39
C VAL A 100 -1.71 -1.12 5.99
N LEU A 101 -1.78 -2.44 5.88
CA LEU A 101 -1.95 -3.16 4.63
C LEU A 101 -3.34 -3.83 4.62
N VAL A 102 -4.20 -3.37 3.74
CA VAL A 102 -5.51 -3.99 3.50
C VAL A 102 -5.41 -4.85 2.25
N THR A 103 -5.71 -6.13 2.36
CA THR A 103 -5.75 -7.08 1.23
C THR A 103 -7.13 -7.71 1.16
N SER A 104 -7.78 -7.62 0.00
CA SER A 104 -9.04 -8.30 -0.29
C SER A 104 -8.81 -9.42 -1.28
N VAL A 105 -9.29 -10.62 -0.96
CA VAL A 105 -9.23 -11.81 -1.82
C VAL A 105 -10.63 -12.37 -2.06
N ASN A 106 -10.91 -12.84 -3.27
CA ASN A 106 -12.26 -13.25 -3.68
C ASN A 106 -12.49 -14.76 -3.60
N ASN A 107 -11.42 -15.59 -3.59
CA ASN A 107 -11.50 -17.03 -3.71
C ASN A 107 -10.86 -17.75 -2.51
N GLN A 108 -10.85 -17.10 -1.37
CA GLN A 108 -10.29 -17.65 -0.14
C GLN A 108 -11.06 -17.08 1.05
N THR A 109 -11.60 -17.94 1.87
CA THR A 109 -12.36 -17.56 3.07
C THR A 109 -11.44 -17.07 4.18
N CYS A 110 -11.97 -16.28 5.10
CA CYS A 110 -11.23 -15.85 6.29
C CYS A 110 -10.80 -17.01 7.18
N VAL A 111 -11.57 -18.08 7.21
CA VAL A 111 -11.24 -19.33 7.96
C VAL A 111 -9.99 -19.98 7.37
N GLU A 112 -9.93 -20.15 6.06
CA GLU A 112 -8.75 -20.71 5.38
C GLU A 112 -7.50 -19.84 5.59
N ILE A 113 -7.63 -18.52 5.50
CA ILE A 113 -6.51 -17.59 5.77
C ILE A 113 -6.04 -17.70 7.22
N THR A 114 -6.97 -17.80 8.17
CA THR A 114 -6.64 -17.96 9.60
C THR A 114 -5.86 -19.27 9.83
N GLN A 115 -6.33 -20.37 9.24
CA GLN A 115 -5.68 -21.66 9.33
C GLN A 115 -4.26 -21.64 8.76
N LEU A 116 -4.08 -21.13 7.54
CA LEU A 116 -2.77 -21.01 6.91
C LEU A 116 -1.79 -20.17 7.75
N LYS A 117 -2.25 -19.05 8.32
CA LYS A 117 -1.40 -18.22 9.18
C LYS A 117 -1.00 -18.93 10.47
N SER A 118 -1.93 -19.69 11.08
CA SER A 118 -1.67 -20.46 12.30
C SER A 118 -0.73 -21.64 12.05
N GLU A 119 -0.80 -22.27 10.87
CA GLU A 119 0.13 -23.32 10.46
C GLU A 119 1.57 -22.80 10.28
N VAL A 120 1.72 -21.60 9.70
CA VAL A 120 3.04 -20.95 9.51
C VAL A 120 3.62 -20.45 10.82
N ASN A 121 2.79 -19.93 11.71
CA ASN A 121 3.21 -19.45 13.03
C ASN A 121 2.23 -19.91 14.12
N PRO A 122 2.52 -21.05 14.78
CA PRO A 122 1.66 -21.61 15.84
C PRO A 122 1.55 -20.77 17.11
N GLU A 123 2.39 -19.75 17.29
CA GLU A 123 2.34 -18.85 18.46
C GLU A 123 1.33 -17.70 18.30
N LEU A 124 0.63 -17.63 17.16
CA LEU A 124 -0.40 -16.62 16.94
C LEU A 124 -1.60 -16.84 17.86
N GLN A 125 -2.03 -15.75 18.51
CA GLN A 125 -3.28 -15.73 19.26
C GLN A 125 -4.42 -15.38 18.31
N VAL A 126 -5.40 -16.28 18.20
CA VAL A 126 -6.56 -16.12 17.32
C VAL A 126 -7.81 -15.94 18.17
N SER A 127 -8.59 -14.90 17.88
CA SER A 127 -9.90 -14.66 18.49
C SER A 127 -10.92 -14.41 17.40
N SER A 128 -11.93 -15.29 17.29
CA SER A 128 -13.01 -15.17 16.31
C SER A 128 -14.31 -14.74 16.97
N TYR A 129 -15.07 -13.91 16.29
CA TYR A 129 -16.33 -13.32 16.72
C TYR A 129 -17.38 -13.50 15.62
N ALA A 130 -18.66 -13.43 15.97
CA ALA A 130 -19.78 -13.53 15.04
C ALA A 130 -19.65 -14.74 14.08
N GLU A 131 -19.45 -15.95 14.65
CA GLU A 131 -19.35 -17.22 13.89
C GLU A 131 -18.24 -17.26 12.84
N GLY A 132 -17.18 -16.40 13.01
CA GLY A 132 -16.05 -16.33 12.09
C GLY A 132 -16.10 -15.20 11.07
N ASP A 133 -17.16 -14.38 11.06
CA ASP A 133 -17.26 -13.21 10.19
C ASP A 133 -16.21 -12.15 10.50
N PHE A 134 -15.73 -12.13 11.74
CA PHE A 134 -14.68 -11.25 12.20
C PHE A 134 -13.66 -12.00 13.04
N THR A 135 -12.39 -11.97 12.64
CA THR A 135 -11.30 -12.64 13.35
C THR A 135 -10.14 -11.68 13.58
N ILE A 136 -9.60 -11.68 14.79
CA ILE A 136 -8.39 -10.96 15.15
C ILE A 136 -7.27 -11.96 15.36
N ILE A 137 -6.10 -11.69 14.80
CA ILE A 137 -4.86 -12.47 14.95
C ILE A 137 -3.77 -11.53 15.46
N ILE A 138 -3.15 -11.90 16.58
CA ILE A 138 -2.09 -11.10 17.20
C ILE A 138 -0.92 -12.05 17.52
N PRO A 139 0.34 -11.70 17.17
CA PRO A 139 1.50 -12.44 17.62
C PRO A 139 1.74 -12.21 19.12
N LYS A 140 2.46 -13.12 19.76
CA LYS A 140 2.75 -13.10 21.20
C LYS A 140 3.47 -11.81 21.65
N ASP A 141 4.28 -11.23 20.80
CA ASP A 141 5.03 -9.98 21.04
C ASP A 141 4.23 -8.70 20.74
N ASN A 142 2.99 -8.82 20.30
CA ASN A 142 2.12 -7.70 19.88
C ASN A 142 2.75 -6.79 18.81
N SER A 143 3.66 -7.30 17.98
CA SER A 143 4.36 -6.50 16.96
C SER A 143 3.45 -6.05 15.80
N TYR A 144 2.32 -6.74 15.61
CA TYR A 144 1.29 -6.37 14.64
C TYR A 144 -0.08 -6.92 15.05
N GLN A 145 -1.12 -6.43 14.40
CA GLN A 145 -2.47 -7.01 14.48
C GLN A 145 -2.97 -7.29 13.08
N ILE A 146 -3.57 -8.44 12.88
CA ILE A 146 -4.34 -8.76 11.67
C ILE A 146 -5.80 -8.84 12.05
N THR A 147 -6.63 -8.16 11.27
CA THR A 147 -8.09 -8.26 11.35
C THR A 147 -8.59 -8.87 10.05
N LEU A 148 -9.40 -9.92 10.15
CA LEU A 148 -10.05 -10.58 9.01
C LEU A 148 -11.55 -10.29 9.08
N THR A 149 -12.14 -9.95 7.94
CA THR A 149 -13.58 -9.71 7.79
C THR A 149 -14.09 -10.44 6.55
N THR A 150 -15.11 -11.27 6.73
CA THR A 150 -15.72 -12.05 5.66
C THR A 150 -16.35 -11.15 4.61
N GLN A 151 -16.12 -11.48 3.32
CA GLN A 151 -16.73 -10.80 2.17
C GLN A 151 -17.52 -11.79 1.33
N GLY A 152 -18.84 -11.72 1.41
CA GLY A 152 -19.71 -12.69 0.75
C GLY A 152 -19.42 -14.14 1.20
N GLU A 153 -19.65 -15.11 0.32
CA GLU A 153 -19.51 -16.53 0.67
C GLU A 153 -18.07 -17.05 0.59
N THR A 154 -17.23 -16.47 -0.26
CA THR A 154 -15.90 -17.01 -0.60
C THR A 154 -14.76 -16.00 -0.55
N GLY A 155 -15.02 -14.82 -0.03
CA GLY A 155 -14.04 -13.74 0.04
C GLY A 155 -13.63 -13.37 1.45
N CYS A 156 -12.45 -12.77 1.58
CA CYS A 156 -11.94 -12.25 2.85
C CYS A 156 -11.18 -10.93 2.64
N THR A 157 -11.43 -9.98 3.51
CA THR A 157 -10.59 -8.79 3.67
C THR A 157 -9.72 -8.95 4.90
N MET A 158 -8.43 -8.82 4.69
CA MET A 158 -7.41 -8.83 5.73
C MET A 158 -6.83 -7.43 5.89
N SER A 159 -6.80 -6.90 7.11
CA SER A 159 -6.11 -5.66 7.46
C SER A 159 -4.98 -5.99 8.44
N GLU A 160 -3.73 -5.76 8.03
CA GLU A 160 -2.56 -5.88 8.89
C GLU A 160 -2.10 -4.49 9.30
N THR A 161 -2.05 -4.23 10.61
CA THR A 161 -1.65 -2.96 11.19
C THR A 161 -0.38 -3.14 12.02
N ARG A 162 0.61 -2.26 11.82
CA ARG A 162 1.86 -2.23 12.58
C ARG A 162 2.19 -0.82 13.03
N MET A 163 2.82 -0.72 14.20
CA MET A 163 3.51 0.48 14.64
C MET A 163 5.00 0.11 14.78
N LEU A 164 5.85 0.80 14.04
CA LEU A 164 7.29 0.60 14.07
C LEU A 164 7.94 1.76 14.82
N TRP A 165 8.60 1.42 15.89
CA TRP A 165 9.40 2.35 16.68
C TRP A 165 10.84 2.26 16.20
N PRO A 166 11.52 3.38 15.91
CA PRO A 166 12.94 3.33 15.63
C PRO A 166 13.63 2.67 16.82
N GLY A 167 14.42 1.66 16.52
CA GLY A 167 15.18 0.94 17.55
C GLY A 167 16.05 1.89 18.37
N LYS A 168 16.07 1.69 19.68
CA LYS A 168 17.04 2.33 20.56
C LYS A 168 18.38 1.65 20.37
#